data_60ef99921bd35b64c1c8169e68da465b
#
_entry.id   60ef99921bd35b64c1c8169e68da465b
#
_cell.length_a   1.000
_cell.length_b   1.000
_cell.length_c   1.000
_cell.angle_alpha   90.00
_cell.angle_beta   90.00
_cell.angle_gamma   90.00
#
_symmetry.space_group_name_H-M   'P 1'
#
loop_
_entity.id
_entity.type
_entity.pdbx_description
1 polymer ?
#
loop_
_entity_poly.entity_id
_entity_poly.type
_entity_poly.pdbx_seq_one_letter_code
_entity_poly.pdbx_strand_id
1 'polypeptide(L)'
;MSMERLSHQVDSYVAWKRELVREITRYRSWLERNRLNSPTVDARLERSLKLLRTDHITLAFVGEFSRGKSELINSLFFSGYGQRMLPSTAGRTTMCPTELFFDPASERSYIRLLPIETRMAQASVAQFKRVPRHWVNIPLVLDDTENMAQAFAQVARTKPMPIEKAIALGFHPDMLEDAGKSGMVMVPAWRHALINMDHPLLRQGLRILDTPGLNALGSEPELTLSMLPSAQAIIYLLAADTGVTASDMSIWQQHIRQLDDETQHNLFAVLNKIDVLWDDLAGEQFVQHSIRQIQESTARQLGLAIE
;
A
#
# COMPACT_ATOMS: atom_id res chain seq x y z
N MET A 1 15.82 -6.28 13.72
CA MET A 1 16.56 -6.60 12.46
C MET A 1 17.15 -5.30 11.96
N SER A 2 18.49 -5.15 11.81
CA SER A 2 19.07 -3.85 11.46
C SER A 2 18.75 -3.49 10.01
N MET A 3 18.55 -2.21 9.73
CA MET A 3 18.34 -1.65 8.37
C MET A 3 19.45 -2.10 7.39
N GLU A 4 20.69 -2.23 7.84
CA GLU A 4 21.82 -2.73 7.05
C GLU A 4 21.62 -4.15 6.54
N ARG A 5 21.06 -5.06 7.37
CA ARG A 5 20.79 -6.43 6.97
C ARG A 5 19.71 -6.50 5.87
N LEU A 6 18.67 -5.67 5.99
CA LEU A 6 17.63 -5.58 4.96
C LEU A 6 18.19 -5.03 3.66
N SER A 7 19.01 -3.96 3.74
CA SER A 7 19.67 -3.38 2.57
C SER A 7 20.51 -4.42 1.82
N HIS A 8 21.35 -5.18 2.54
CA HIS A 8 22.18 -6.23 1.94
C HIS A 8 21.34 -7.34 1.27
N GLN A 9 20.21 -7.72 1.88
CA GLN A 9 19.31 -8.71 1.28
C GLN A 9 18.68 -8.20 -0.02
N VAL A 10 18.27 -6.94 -0.05
CA VAL A 10 17.69 -6.32 -1.26
C VAL A 10 18.75 -6.19 -2.36
N ASP A 11 19.98 -5.79 -2.04
CA ASP A 11 21.09 -5.73 -3.03
C ASP A 11 21.38 -7.11 -3.62
N SER A 12 21.42 -8.14 -2.78
CA SER A 12 21.61 -9.53 -3.22
C SER A 12 20.47 -10.00 -4.14
N TYR A 13 19.23 -9.63 -3.83
CA TYR A 13 18.06 -9.92 -4.64
C TYR A 13 18.13 -9.21 -6.01
N VAL A 14 18.52 -7.93 -6.04
CA VAL A 14 18.70 -7.17 -7.29
C VAL A 14 19.79 -7.80 -8.17
N ALA A 15 20.90 -8.22 -7.59
CA ALA A 15 21.97 -8.90 -8.32
C ALA A 15 21.49 -10.24 -8.91
N TRP A 16 20.85 -11.08 -8.11
CA TRP A 16 20.24 -12.34 -8.54
C TRP A 16 19.23 -12.15 -9.66
N LYS A 17 18.35 -11.15 -9.55
CA LYS A 17 17.34 -10.81 -10.53
C LYS A 17 17.95 -10.46 -11.89
N ARG A 18 19.01 -9.64 -11.90
CA ARG A 18 19.73 -9.26 -13.13
C ARG A 18 20.36 -10.50 -13.80
N GLU A 19 20.93 -11.39 -13.01
CA GLU A 19 21.51 -12.63 -13.51
C GLU A 19 20.44 -13.53 -14.15
N LEU A 20 19.30 -13.70 -13.45
CA LEU A 20 18.18 -14.50 -13.95
C LEU A 20 17.60 -13.94 -15.25
N VAL A 21 17.44 -12.63 -15.38
CA VAL A 21 17.02 -11.98 -16.66
C VAL A 21 17.99 -12.31 -17.77
N ARG A 22 19.30 -12.27 -17.50
CA ARG A 22 20.34 -12.60 -18.48
C ARG A 22 20.23 -14.06 -18.95
N GLU A 23 20.08 -14.99 -18.01
CA GLU A 23 20.01 -16.42 -18.31
C GLU A 23 18.70 -16.80 -19.04
N ILE A 24 17.56 -16.23 -18.65
CA ILE A 24 16.29 -16.45 -19.36
C ILE A 24 16.37 -15.90 -20.80
N THR A 25 16.98 -14.72 -20.98
CA THR A 25 17.18 -14.16 -22.31
C THR A 25 18.07 -15.03 -23.19
N ARG A 26 19.14 -15.56 -22.59
CA ARG A 26 20.07 -16.50 -23.25
C ARG A 26 19.37 -17.81 -23.64
N TYR A 27 18.56 -18.36 -22.73
CA TYR A 27 17.77 -19.57 -22.97
C TYR A 27 16.74 -19.37 -24.09
N ARG A 28 16.03 -18.24 -24.10
CA ARG A 28 15.10 -17.88 -25.17
C ARG A 28 15.78 -17.84 -26.54
N SER A 29 16.93 -17.19 -26.62
CA SER A 29 17.72 -17.13 -27.85
C SER A 29 18.27 -18.50 -28.28
N TRP A 30 18.55 -19.40 -27.33
CA TRP A 30 18.94 -20.77 -27.63
C TRP A 30 17.78 -21.58 -28.20
N LEU A 31 16.57 -21.48 -27.61
CA LEU A 31 15.36 -22.11 -28.12
C LEU A 31 15.05 -21.67 -29.57
N GLU A 32 15.15 -20.38 -29.86
CA GLU A 32 14.94 -19.84 -31.22
C GLU A 32 15.94 -20.40 -32.21
N ARG A 33 17.22 -20.38 -31.88
CA ARG A 33 18.29 -20.92 -32.75
C ARG A 33 18.16 -22.41 -33.06
N ASN A 34 17.65 -23.18 -32.12
CA ASN A 34 17.47 -24.62 -32.26
C ASN A 34 16.06 -25.01 -32.74
N ARG A 35 15.20 -24.03 -33.08
CA ARG A 35 13.80 -24.24 -33.53
C ARG A 35 12.95 -25.04 -32.54
N LEU A 36 13.23 -24.87 -31.23
CA LEU A 36 12.53 -25.54 -30.12
C LEU A 36 11.52 -24.60 -29.43
N ASN A 37 11.39 -23.37 -29.90
CA ASN A 37 10.43 -22.43 -29.37
C ASN A 37 8.99 -22.83 -29.75
N SER A 38 8.08 -22.64 -28.77
CA SER A 38 6.64 -22.73 -28.98
C SER A 38 5.96 -21.45 -28.52
N PRO A 39 4.81 -21.07 -29.09
CA PRO A 39 4.08 -19.86 -28.64
C PRO A 39 3.80 -19.85 -27.12
N THR A 40 3.48 -21.00 -26.55
CA THR A 40 3.21 -21.15 -25.11
C THR A 40 4.45 -20.92 -24.26
N VAL A 41 5.59 -21.51 -24.65
CA VAL A 41 6.87 -21.33 -23.93
C VAL A 41 7.35 -19.90 -24.05
N ASP A 42 7.26 -19.32 -25.26
CA ASP A 42 7.69 -17.93 -25.51
C ASP A 42 6.84 -16.94 -24.67
N ALA A 43 5.53 -17.11 -24.63
CA ALA A 43 4.65 -16.29 -23.83
C ALA A 43 4.95 -16.39 -22.30
N ARG A 44 5.30 -17.59 -21.80
CA ARG A 44 5.72 -17.78 -20.40
C ARG A 44 7.04 -17.09 -20.10
N LEU A 45 8.04 -17.25 -20.97
CA LEU A 45 9.34 -16.60 -20.81
C LEU A 45 9.20 -15.07 -20.87
N GLU A 46 8.39 -14.56 -21.77
CA GLU A 46 8.13 -13.12 -21.89
C GLU A 46 7.43 -12.57 -20.64
N ARG A 47 6.43 -13.29 -20.11
CA ARG A 47 5.80 -12.93 -18.83
C ARG A 47 6.81 -12.89 -17.70
N SER A 48 7.65 -13.92 -17.57
CA SER A 48 8.70 -13.99 -16.55
C SER A 48 9.71 -12.85 -16.69
N LEU A 49 10.16 -12.55 -17.91
CA LEU A 49 11.05 -11.42 -18.18
C LEU A 49 10.41 -10.08 -17.85
N LYS A 50 9.11 -9.92 -18.13
CA LYS A 50 8.36 -8.70 -17.80
C LYS A 50 8.29 -8.50 -16.30
N LEU A 51 7.99 -9.55 -15.53
CA LEU A 51 7.98 -9.51 -14.05
C LEU A 51 9.37 -9.19 -13.48
N LEU A 52 10.40 -9.85 -13.99
CA LEU A 52 11.78 -9.62 -13.55
C LEU A 52 12.34 -8.25 -13.93
N ARG A 53 11.87 -7.64 -15.02
CA ARG A 53 12.26 -6.29 -15.46
C ARG A 53 11.53 -5.18 -14.71
N THR A 54 10.56 -5.52 -13.89
CA THR A 54 9.93 -4.54 -13.00
C THR A 54 10.97 -4.12 -11.95
N ASP A 55 11.43 -2.88 -12.02
CA ASP A 55 12.52 -2.37 -11.18
C ASP A 55 12.09 -2.04 -9.74
N HIS A 56 10.89 -2.46 -9.34
CA HIS A 56 10.37 -2.21 -8.02
C HIS A 56 9.58 -3.41 -7.48
N ILE A 57 9.60 -3.53 -6.16
CA ILE A 57 8.78 -4.45 -5.38
C ILE A 57 7.71 -3.62 -4.69
N THR A 58 6.45 -3.86 -5.03
CA THR A 58 5.32 -3.17 -4.39
C THR A 58 4.81 -3.99 -3.21
N LEU A 59 4.83 -3.37 -2.04
CA LEU A 59 4.19 -3.87 -0.82
C LEU A 59 2.89 -3.10 -0.61
N ALA A 60 1.76 -3.81 -0.59
CA ALA A 60 0.46 -3.21 -0.30
C ALA A 60 0.10 -3.44 1.16
N PHE A 61 -0.15 -2.36 1.90
CA PHE A 61 -0.65 -2.41 3.27
C PHE A 61 -2.17 -2.35 3.26
N VAL A 62 -2.80 -3.41 3.70
CA VAL A 62 -4.26 -3.61 3.66
C VAL A 62 -4.78 -3.93 5.05
N GLY A 63 -6.01 -3.62 5.32
CA GLY A 63 -6.68 -3.93 6.58
C GLY A 63 -7.81 -2.94 6.84
N GLU A 64 -8.61 -3.24 7.83
CA GLU A 64 -9.71 -2.39 8.25
C GLU A 64 -9.23 -1.04 8.78
N PHE A 65 -10.16 -0.14 8.96
CA PHE A 65 -9.91 1.15 9.60
C PHE A 65 -9.28 0.97 11.00
N SER A 66 -8.38 1.89 11.39
CA SER A 66 -7.72 1.88 12.72
C SER A 66 -6.83 0.66 13.04
N ARG A 67 -6.44 -0.16 12.07
CA ARG A 67 -5.47 -1.27 12.29
C ARG A 67 -4.02 -0.79 12.38
N GLY A 68 -3.75 0.50 12.16
CA GLY A 68 -2.42 1.11 12.29
C GLY A 68 -1.55 1.03 11.03
N LYS A 69 -2.13 0.88 9.83
CA LYS A 69 -1.40 0.85 8.55
C LYS A 69 -0.46 2.05 8.38
N SER A 70 -1.01 3.26 8.42
CA SER A 70 -0.22 4.49 8.25
C SER A 70 0.76 4.72 9.39
N GLU A 71 0.46 4.27 10.63
CA GLU A 71 1.41 4.31 11.75
C GLU A 71 2.61 3.39 11.52
N LEU A 72 2.37 2.19 11.01
CA LEU A 72 3.46 1.28 10.68
C LEU A 72 4.34 1.87 9.57
N ILE A 73 3.74 2.47 8.54
CA ILE A 73 4.48 3.15 7.47
C ILE A 73 5.24 4.36 8.02
N ASN A 74 4.64 5.16 8.90
CA ASN A 74 5.32 6.27 9.58
C ASN A 74 6.55 5.79 10.36
N SER A 75 6.43 4.69 11.09
CA SER A 75 7.53 4.11 11.87
C SER A 75 8.66 3.59 10.98
N LEU A 76 8.34 3.02 9.83
CA LEU A 76 9.33 2.44 8.92
C LEU A 76 10.07 3.50 8.08
N PHE A 77 9.37 4.54 7.62
CA PHE A 77 9.90 5.49 6.63
C PHE A 77 10.14 6.89 7.18
N PHE A 78 9.48 7.26 8.27
CA PHE A 78 9.48 8.64 8.76
C PHE A 78 9.93 8.79 10.22
N SER A 79 10.43 7.74 10.86
CA SER A 79 10.90 7.80 12.27
C SER A 79 11.96 8.86 12.52
N GLY A 80 12.81 9.16 11.53
CA GLY A 80 13.85 10.18 11.62
C GLY A 80 13.34 11.63 11.71
N TYR A 81 12.08 11.89 11.39
CA TYR A 81 11.51 13.25 11.41
C TYR A 81 10.93 13.63 12.79
N GLY A 82 10.88 12.72 13.77
CA GLY A 82 10.36 12.99 15.11
C GLY A 82 8.87 13.30 15.17
N GLN A 83 8.14 13.22 14.05
CA GLN A 83 6.70 13.43 13.96
C GLN A 83 6.08 12.56 12.86
N ARG A 84 4.76 12.39 12.93
CA ARG A 84 3.99 11.64 11.92
C ARG A 84 3.90 12.43 10.63
N MET A 85 4.31 11.83 9.52
CA MET A 85 4.19 12.42 8.19
C MET A 85 2.89 12.00 7.50
N LEU A 86 2.63 10.70 7.39
CA LEU A 86 1.33 10.25 6.91
C LEU A 86 0.26 10.54 7.97
N PRO A 87 -0.86 11.17 7.59
CA PRO A 87 -1.95 11.44 8.51
C PRO A 87 -2.50 10.15 9.12
N SER A 88 -2.54 10.07 10.46
CA SER A 88 -2.97 8.89 11.21
C SER A 88 -3.82 9.29 12.43
N THR A 89 -4.66 10.32 12.29
CA THR A 89 -5.52 10.79 13.38
C THR A 89 -6.72 9.87 13.62
N ALA A 90 -7.15 9.74 14.89
CA ALA A 90 -8.35 9.01 15.25
C ALA A 90 -9.57 9.60 14.50
N GLY A 91 -10.32 8.77 13.79
CA GLY A 91 -11.52 9.14 13.06
C GLY A 91 -11.38 9.32 11.55
N ARG A 92 -10.21 9.69 11.00
CA ARG A 92 -10.00 9.86 9.55
C ARG A 92 -8.51 9.76 9.22
N THR A 93 -8.07 8.61 8.81
CA THR A 93 -6.69 8.43 8.41
C THR A 93 -6.54 8.53 6.89
N THR A 94 -6.22 7.57 6.19
CA THR A 94 -5.92 7.64 4.76
C THR A 94 -7.21 7.84 3.96
N MET A 95 -7.38 9.00 3.32
CA MET A 95 -8.58 9.34 2.56
C MET A 95 -8.49 8.90 1.10
N CYS A 96 -7.29 8.71 0.58
CA CYS A 96 -7.06 8.19 -0.78
C CYS A 96 -5.87 7.23 -0.79
N PRO A 97 -5.83 6.26 -1.70
CA PRO A 97 -4.66 5.39 -1.88
C PRO A 97 -3.41 6.22 -2.13
N THR A 98 -2.33 5.88 -1.43
CA THR A 98 -1.07 6.62 -1.46
C THR A 98 0.06 5.69 -1.83
N GLU A 99 0.83 6.05 -2.86
CA GLU A 99 2.03 5.32 -3.25
C GLU A 99 3.28 6.10 -2.84
N LEU A 100 4.17 5.45 -2.05
CA LEU A 100 5.51 5.95 -1.76
C LEU A 100 6.52 5.21 -2.63
N PHE A 101 7.41 5.94 -3.28
CA PHE A 101 8.43 5.38 -4.15
C PHE A 101 9.60 6.35 -4.34
N PHE A 102 10.66 5.90 -4.99
CA PHE A 102 11.76 6.72 -5.47
C PHE A 102 11.82 6.67 -7.00
N ASP A 103 11.87 7.85 -7.62
CA ASP A 103 12.06 8.01 -9.06
C ASP A 103 13.47 8.56 -9.32
N PRO A 104 14.41 7.73 -9.80
CA PRO A 104 15.77 8.17 -10.07
C PRO A 104 15.89 9.19 -11.22
N ALA A 105 14.85 9.30 -12.06
CA ALA A 105 14.80 10.30 -13.13
C ALA A 105 14.36 11.68 -12.65
N SER A 106 13.86 11.79 -11.41
CA SER A 106 13.43 13.06 -10.83
C SER A 106 14.50 13.63 -9.93
N GLU A 107 14.95 14.86 -10.23
CA GLU A 107 15.93 15.59 -9.40
C GLU A 107 15.37 16.02 -8.04
N ARG A 108 14.06 16.01 -7.86
CA ARG A 108 13.39 16.54 -6.66
C ARG A 108 12.35 15.59 -6.12
N SER A 109 12.25 15.55 -4.80
CA SER A 109 11.15 14.89 -4.10
C SER A 109 9.87 15.72 -4.23
N TYR A 110 8.72 15.02 -4.35
CA TYR A 110 7.42 15.67 -4.54
C TYR A 110 6.26 14.81 -4.05
N ILE A 111 5.13 15.46 -3.80
CA ILE A 111 3.81 14.83 -3.72
C ILE A 111 3.00 15.24 -4.94
N ARG A 112 2.44 14.29 -5.66
CA ARG A 112 1.46 14.52 -6.72
C ARG A 112 0.10 14.01 -6.28
N LEU A 113 -0.92 14.86 -6.39
CA LEU A 113 -2.26 14.59 -5.94
C LEU A 113 -3.22 14.62 -7.13
N LEU A 114 -3.95 13.54 -7.34
CA LEU A 114 -4.94 13.43 -8.41
C LEU A 114 -6.30 13.91 -7.87
N PRO A 115 -6.93 14.95 -8.46
CA PRO A 115 -8.20 15.47 -7.98
C PRO A 115 -9.31 14.42 -8.00
N ILE A 116 -10.22 14.46 -7.01
CA ILE A 116 -11.33 13.51 -6.86
C ILE A 116 -12.29 13.53 -8.07
N GLU A 117 -12.42 14.66 -8.74
CA GLU A 117 -13.28 14.82 -9.92
C GLU A 117 -12.86 13.92 -11.08
N THR A 118 -11.62 13.46 -11.09
CA THR A 118 -11.13 12.50 -12.10
C THR A 118 -11.81 11.14 -12.03
N ARG A 119 -12.61 10.87 -10.97
CA ARG A 119 -13.52 9.71 -10.92
C ARG A 119 -14.57 9.72 -12.03
N MET A 120 -15.03 10.92 -12.42
CA MET A 120 -16.01 11.07 -13.52
C MET A 120 -15.44 10.64 -14.88
N ALA A 121 -14.13 10.63 -15.04
CA ALA A 121 -13.49 10.18 -16.27
C ALA A 121 -13.40 8.64 -16.28
N GLN A 122 -13.66 8.03 -17.45
CA GLN A 122 -13.50 6.57 -17.64
C GLN A 122 -12.04 6.12 -17.65
N ALA A 123 -11.10 7.01 -17.35
CA ALA A 123 -9.68 6.73 -17.34
C ALA A 123 -9.22 6.16 -15.99
N SER A 124 -8.37 5.14 -16.04
CA SER A 124 -7.74 4.55 -14.86
C SER A 124 -6.65 5.45 -14.26
N VAL A 125 -6.33 5.25 -12.98
CA VAL A 125 -5.18 5.95 -12.34
C VAL A 125 -3.88 5.68 -13.12
N ALA A 126 -3.69 4.49 -13.66
CA ALA A 126 -2.52 4.15 -14.47
C ALA A 126 -2.42 5.00 -15.76
N GLN A 127 -3.53 5.33 -16.37
CA GLN A 127 -3.57 6.25 -17.52
C GLN A 127 -3.24 7.69 -17.09
N PHE A 128 -3.78 8.15 -15.94
CA PHE A 128 -3.48 9.47 -15.41
C PHE A 128 -2.01 9.62 -15.02
N LYS A 129 -1.34 8.57 -14.53
CA LYS A 129 0.11 8.60 -14.22
C LYS A 129 0.98 9.00 -15.42
N ARG A 130 0.50 8.75 -16.64
CA ARG A 130 1.20 9.12 -17.90
C ARG A 130 1.00 10.58 -18.31
N VAL A 131 0.09 11.30 -17.64
CA VAL A 131 -0.30 12.67 -18.02
C VAL A 131 -0.13 13.62 -16.84
N PRO A 132 1.08 14.16 -16.61
CA PRO A 132 1.41 14.96 -15.42
C PRO A 132 0.50 16.18 -15.19
N ARG A 133 -0.06 16.79 -16.23
CA ARG A 133 -0.92 17.97 -16.14
C ARG A 133 -2.18 17.81 -15.30
N HIS A 134 -2.63 16.58 -15.06
CA HIS A 134 -3.82 16.29 -14.24
C HIS A 134 -3.51 16.25 -12.75
N TRP A 135 -2.25 16.31 -12.37
CA TRP A 135 -1.81 16.19 -11.00
C TRP A 135 -1.46 17.55 -10.42
N VAL A 136 -1.89 17.80 -9.20
CA VAL A 136 -1.38 18.91 -8.40
C VAL A 136 -0.02 18.49 -7.84
N ASN A 137 1.03 19.26 -8.12
CA ASN A 137 2.38 18.93 -7.70
C ASN A 137 2.80 19.82 -6.53
N ILE A 138 3.26 19.20 -5.45
CA ILE A 138 3.75 19.84 -4.22
C ILE A 138 5.21 19.43 -4.07
N PRO A 139 6.17 20.36 -4.10
CA PRO A 139 7.57 20.03 -3.87
C PRO A 139 7.80 19.64 -2.40
N LEU A 140 8.68 18.66 -2.17
CA LEU A 140 9.12 18.26 -0.84
C LEU A 140 10.54 18.73 -0.59
N VAL A 141 10.77 19.34 0.57
CA VAL A 141 12.09 19.70 1.10
C VAL A 141 12.39 18.76 2.26
N LEU A 142 13.18 17.72 2.01
CA LEU A 142 13.37 16.60 2.96
C LEU A 142 14.05 17.03 4.27
N ASP A 143 14.87 18.07 4.24
CA ASP A 143 15.56 18.61 5.41
C ASP A 143 14.71 19.62 6.21
N ASP A 144 13.52 19.95 5.73
CA ASP A 144 12.57 20.86 6.37
C ASP A 144 11.36 20.08 6.87
N THR A 145 11.39 19.71 8.16
CA THR A 145 10.35 18.90 8.80
C THR A 145 8.97 19.58 8.78
N GLU A 146 8.93 20.92 8.88
CA GLU A 146 7.66 21.65 8.84
C GLU A 146 7.07 21.67 7.43
N ASN A 147 7.88 21.93 6.41
CA ASN A 147 7.48 21.82 5.01
C ASN A 147 6.95 20.43 4.67
N MET A 148 7.65 19.40 5.13
CA MET A 148 7.23 18.01 4.97
C MET A 148 5.86 17.77 5.60
N ALA A 149 5.66 18.17 6.85
CA ALA A 149 4.38 17.98 7.55
C ALA A 149 3.23 18.71 6.85
N GLN A 150 3.45 19.95 6.41
CA GLN A 150 2.45 20.74 5.68
C GLN A 150 2.11 20.10 4.32
N ALA A 151 3.10 19.60 3.59
CA ALA A 151 2.90 18.92 2.32
C ALA A 151 2.12 17.61 2.49
N PHE A 152 2.48 16.80 3.48
CA PHE A 152 1.79 15.54 3.78
C PHE A 152 0.35 15.77 4.28
N ALA A 153 0.09 16.84 5.03
CA ALA A 153 -1.26 17.22 5.46
C ALA A 153 -2.20 17.45 4.27
N GLN A 154 -1.69 17.88 3.11
CA GLN A 154 -2.50 18.05 1.90
C GLN A 154 -3.09 16.72 1.40
N VAL A 155 -2.44 15.58 1.65
CA VAL A 155 -2.94 14.25 1.23
C VAL A 155 -4.28 13.91 1.89
N ALA A 156 -4.47 14.32 3.15
CA ALA A 156 -5.70 14.08 3.90
C ALA A 156 -6.78 15.17 3.70
N ARG A 157 -6.55 16.11 2.81
CA ARG A 157 -7.47 17.23 2.62
C ARG A 157 -8.84 16.75 2.15
N THR A 158 -9.89 17.31 2.78
CA THR A 158 -11.28 17.17 2.37
C THR A 158 -11.80 18.47 1.78
N LYS A 159 -12.92 18.41 1.06
CA LYS A 159 -13.61 19.58 0.54
C LYS A 159 -15.14 19.40 0.59
N PRO A 160 -15.89 20.48 0.77
CA PRO A 160 -17.35 20.43 0.67
C PRO A 160 -17.78 20.23 -0.78
N MET A 161 -18.82 19.42 -0.98
CA MET A 161 -19.39 19.12 -2.30
C MET A 161 -20.92 18.91 -2.18
N PRO A 162 -21.73 19.28 -3.19
CA PRO A 162 -23.12 18.90 -3.21
C PRO A 162 -23.30 17.39 -3.14
N ILE A 163 -24.24 16.90 -2.33
CA ILE A 163 -24.46 15.46 -2.12
C ILE A 163 -24.73 14.72 -3.43
N GLU A 164 -25.48 15.33 -4.36
CA GLU A 164 -25.76 14.73 -5.68
C GLU A 164 -24.48 14.50 -6.48
N LYS A 165 -23.53 15.43 -6.42
CA LYS A 165 -22.25 15.31 -7.09
C LYS A 165 -21.36 14.26 -6.41
N ALA A 166 -21.41 14.17 -5.09
CA ALA A 166 -20.71 13.13 -4.34
C ALA A 166 -21.23 11.73 -4.72
N ILE A 167 -22.54 11.55 -4.81
CA ILE A 167 -23.16 10.30 -5.27
C ILE A 167 -22.74 9.97 -6.71
N ALA A 168 -22.72 10.95 -7.61
CA ALA A 168 -22.26 10.77 -8.99
C ALA A 168 -20.78 10.37 -9.08
N LEU A 169 -19.97 10.74 -8.08
CA LEU A 169 -18.56 10.30 -7.93
C LEU A 169 -18.44 8.90 -7.30
N GLY A 170 -19.54 8.22 -6.97
CA GLY A 170 -19.55 6.88 -6.40
C GLY A 170 -19.45 6.83 -4.87
N PHE A 171 -19.68 7.94 -4.17
CA PHE A 171 -19.73 7.91 -2.70
C PHE A 171 -21.12 7.48 -2.22
N HIS A 172 -21.16 6.62 -1.19
CA HIS A 172 -22.42 6.24 -0.58
C HIS A 172 -22.92 7.33 0.37
N PRO A 173 -24.18 7.78 0.27
CA PRO A 173 -24.72 8.89 1.07
C PRO A 173 -24.57 8.72 2.58
N ASP A 174 -24.87 7.53 3.10
CA ASP A 174 -24.81 7.21 4.53
C ASP A 174 -23.39 7.23 5.11
N MET A 175 -22.39 7.30 4.23
CA MET A 175 -20.98 7.32 4.60
C MET A 175 -20.36 8.71 4.53
N LEU A 176 -21.13 9.73 4.16
CA LEU A 176 -20.64 11.10 4.00
C LEU A 176 -21.00 11.94 5.22
N GLU A 177 -20.05 12.75 5.68
CA GLU A 177 -20.30 13.68 6.76
C GLU A 177 -20.91 14.97 6.23
N ASP A 178 -21.84 15.52 7.00
CA ASP A 178 -22.43 16.83 6.72
C ASP A 178 -21.33 17.91 6.76
N ALA A 179 -21.32 18.78 5.76
CA ALA A 179 -20.39 19.90 5.66
C ALA A 179 -20.88 21.14 6.44
N GLY A 180 -21.94 21.01 7.27
CA GLY A 180 -22.54 22.12 8.02
C GLY A 180 -23.35 23.09 7.17
N LYS A 181 -23.62 22.74 5.90
CA LYS A 181 -24.50 23.50 4.99
C LYS A 181 -25.47 22.51 4.34
N SER A 182 -26.77 22.88 4.31
CA SER A 182 -27.80 22.02 3.73
C SER A 182 -27.46 21.55 2.33
N GLY A 183 -27.52 20.21 2.12
CA GLY A 183 -27.22 19.56 0.86
C GLY A 183 -25.74 19.47 0.48
N MET A 184 -24.84 19.84 1.40
CA MET A 184 -23.38 19.73 1.20
C MET A 184 -22.79 18.65 2.11
N VAL A 185 -21.87 17.88 1.58
CA VAL A 185 -21.14 16.81 2.30
C VAL A 185 -19.64 17.00 2.14
N MET A 186 -18.87 16.50 3.11
CA MET A 186 -17.42 16.49 3.03
C MET A 186 -16.94 15.25 2.26
N VAL A 187 -16.11 15.46 1.25
CA VAL A 187 -15.49 14.38 0.46
C VAL A 187 -13.97 14.52 0.47
N PRO A 188 -13.21 13.42 0.26
CA PRO A 188 -11.77 13.51 -0.01
C PRO A 188 -11.50 14.45 -1.20
N ALA A 189 -10.50 15.32 -1.08
CA ALA A 189 -10.13 16.20 -2.19
C ALA A 189 -9.44 15.44 -3.33
N TRP A 190 -8.85 14.28 -3.02
CA TRP A 190 -7.98 13.55 -3.92
C TRP A 190 -8.47 12.11 -4.15
N ARG A 191 -8.27 11.64 -5.38
CA ARG A 191 -8.53 10.28 -5.81
C ARG A 191 -7.32 9.38 -5.53
N HIS A 192 -6.10 9.92 -5.65
CA HIS A 192 -4.84 9.19 -5.49
C HIS A 192 -3.68 10.13 -5.16
N ALA A 193 -2.71 9.64 -4.39
CA ALA A 193 -1.48 10.35 -4.07
C ALA A 193 -0.26 9.57 -4.51
N LEU A 194 0.72 10.26 -5.10
CA LEU A 194 2.04 9.75 -5.45
C LEU A 194 3.08 10.54 -4.69
N ILE A 195 3.90 9.86 -3.89
CA ILE A 195 4.94 10.47 -3.06
C ILE A 195 6.28 9.94 -3.55
N ASN A 196 7.03 10.78 -4.26
CA ASN A 196 8.41 10.51 -4.62
C ASN A 196 9.33 11.11 -3.57
N MET A 197 10.07 10.28 -2.86
CA MET A 197 11.01 10.75 -1.86
C MET A 197 12.30 9.93 -1.84
N ASP A 198 13.37 10.60 -1.50
CA ASP A 198 14.68 10.01 -1.37
C ASP A 198 14.82 9.32 0.01
N HIS A 199 14.62 7.99 0.01
CA HIS A 199 14.77 7.15 1.19
C HIS A 199 15.56 5.88 0.83
N PRO A 200 16.47 5.38 1.70
CA PRO A 200 17.32 4.23 1.37
C PRO A 200 16.58 3.00 0.86
N LEU A 201 15.47 2.63 1.48
CA LEU A 201 14.65 1.48 1.05
C LEU A 201 13.93 1.72 -0.29
N LEU A 202 13.45 2.94 -0.53
CA LEU A 202 12.78 3.28 -1.78
C LEU A 202 13.77 3.37 -2.95
N ARG A 203 15.01 3.83 -2.72
CA ARG A 203 16.11 3.79 -3.70
C ARG A 203 16.43 2.38 -4.18
N GLN A 204 16.23 1.38 -3.32
CA GLN A 204 16.43 -0.04 -3.65
C GLN A 204 15.27 -0.64 -4.47
N GLY A 205 14.33 0.19 -4.91
CA GLY A 205 13.19 -0.25 -5.71
C GLY A 205 11.98 -0.71 -4.89
N LEU A 206 11.95 -0.45 -3.57
CA LEU A 206 10.75 -0.71 -2.79
C LEU A 206 9.70 0.36 -3.11
N ARG A 207 8.46 -0.08 -3.34
CA ARG A 207 7.29 0.77 -3.49
C ARG A 207 6.25 0.39 -2.44
N ILE A 208 5.70 1.36 -1.75
CA ILE A 208 4.69 1.15 -0.71
C ILE A 208 3.35 1.66 -1.24
N LEU A 209 2.33 0.83 -1.11
CA LEU A 209 0.95 1.20 -1.35
C LEU A 209 0.21 1.23 0.00
N ASP A 210 -0.02 2.44 0.52
CA ASP A 210 -0.91 2.63 1.66
C ASP A 210 -2.35 2.75 1.15
N THR A 211 -3.19 1.85 1.62
CA THR A 211 -4.60 1.82 1.21
C THR A 211 -5.49 2.41 2.29
N PRO A 212 -6.56 3.15 1.93
CA PRO A 212 -7.64 3.46 2.86
C PRO A 212 -8.15 2.15 3.51
N GLY A 213 -8.66 2.23 4.73
CA GLY A 213 -9.35 1.07 5.31
C GLY A 213 -10.46 0.62 4.37
N LEU A 214 -10.54 -0.68 4.06
CA LEU A 214 -11.47 -1.20 3.04
C LEU A 214 -12.95 -0.97 3.40
N ASN A 215 -13.24 -0.71 4.68
CA ASN A 215 -14.54 -0.24 5.15
C ASN A 215 -14.54 1.24 5.55
N ALA A 216 -13.52 2.01 5.13
CA ALA A 216 -13.48 3.44 5.43
C ALA A 216 -14.52 4.20 4.63
N LEU A 217 -15.16 5.14 5.32
CA LEU A 217 -16.14 6.05 4.75
C LEU A 217 -15.58 6.78 3.52
N GLY A 218 -16.24 6.65 2.38
CA GLY A 218 -15.87 7.35 1.15
C GLY A 218 -14.63 6.79 0.42
N SER A 219 -14.06 5.66 0.84
CA SER A 219 -13.03 4.98 0.05
C SER A 219 -13.65 4.38 -1.22
N GLU A 220 -12.83 4.22 -2.27
CA GLU A 220 -13.15 3.35 -3.42
C GLU A 220 -12.57 1.95 -3.12
N PRO A 221 -13.34 1.02 -2.52
CA PRO A 221 -12.84 -0.34 -2.33
C PRO A 221 -12.37 -0.94 -3.65
N GLU A 222 -13.15 -0.70 -4.73
CA GLU A 222 -12.83 -1.16 -6.08
C GLU A 222 -11.50 -0.63 -6.60
N LEU A 223 -11.18 0.66 -6.35
CA LEU A 223 -9.88 1.21 -6.77
C LEU A 223 -8.74 0.56 -5.99
N THR A 224 -8.88 0.45 -4.69
CA THR A 224 -7.90 -0.23 -3.83
C THR A 224 -7.70 -1.67 -4.27
N LEU A 225 -8.78 -2.41 -4.44
CA LEU A 225 -8.75 -3.81 -4.86
C LEU A 225 -8.16 -4.00 -6.27
N SER A 226 -8.43 -3.06 -7.20
CA SER A 226 -7.85 -3.10 -8.54
C SER A 226 -6.33 -2.89 -8.57
N MET A 227 -5.75 -2.33 -7.51
CA MET A 227 -4.31 -2.13 -7.39
C MET A 227 -3.59 -3.31 -6.72
N LEU A 228 -4.27 -4.09 -5.89
CA LEU A 228 -3.68 -5.23 -5.16
C LEU A 228 -3.05 -6.29 -6.08
N PRO A 229 -3.65 -6.66 -7.23
CA PRO A 229 -3.03 -7.62 -8.13
C PRO A 229 -1.67 -7.19 -8.71
N SER A 230 -1.35 -5.90 -8.62
CA SER A 230 -0.04 -5.37 -9.05
C SER A 230 1.02 -5.42 -7.95
N ALA A 231 0.65 -5.71 -6.71
CA ALA A 231 1.57 -5.83 -5.59
C ALA A 231 2.28 -7.20 -5.62
N GLN A 232 3.56 -7.21 -5.29
CA GLN A 232 4.35 -8.43 -5.13
C GLN A 232 4.18 -9.04 -3.74
N ALA A 233 3.80 -8.24 -2.75
CA ALA A 233 3.41 -8.73 -1.44
C ALA A 233 2.26 -7.88 -0.86
N ILE A 234 1.38 -8.53 -0.11
CA ILE A 234 0.27 -7.91 0.60
C ILE A 234 0.46 -8.15 2.09
N ILE A 235 0.51 -7.06 2.83
CA ILE A 235 0.59 -7.06 4.29
C ILE A 235 -0.80 -6.74 4.83
N TYR A 236 -1.48 -7.76 5.33
CA TYR A 236 -2.79 -7.63 5.94
C TYR A 236 -2.65 -7.33 7.43
N LEU A 237 -2.97 -6.11 7.85
CA LEU A 237 -2.85 -5.68 9.23
C LEU A 237 -4.12 -5.97 10.02
N LEU A 238 -3.91 -6.62 11.15
CA LEU A 238 -4.88 -6.89 12.19
C LEU A 238 -4.42 -6.23 13.49
N ALA A 239 -5.32 -5.98 14.41
CA ALA A 239 -4.97 -5.40 15.69
C ALA A 239 -5.12 -6.44 16.82
N ALA A 240 -4.09 -6.58 17.64
CA ALA A 240 -4.04 -7.57 18.70
C ALA A 240 -5.08 -7.30 19.83
N ASP A 241 -5.47 -6.03 20.00
CA ASP A 241 -6.48 -5.59 20.97
C ASP A 241 -7.90 -6.11 20.67
N THR A 242 -8.22 -6.26 19.39
CA THR A 242 -9.56 -6.67 18.93
C THR A 242 -9.60 -8.09 18.37
N GLY A 243 -8.44 -8.67 18.07
CA GLY A 243 -8.34 -9.92 17.32
C GLY A 243 -8.91 -9.79 15.91
N VAL A 244 -9.32 -10.91 15.32
CA VAL A 244 -9.95 -10.94 13.99
C VAL A 244 -11.44 -10.69 14.15
N THR A 245 -11.93 -9.57 13.65
CA THR A 245 -13.34 -9.21 13.67
C THR A 245 -14.10 -9.83 12.49
N ALA A 246 -15.45 -9.79 12.56
CA ALA A 246 -16.29 -10.22 11.44
C ALA A 246 -16.02 -9.40 10.17
N SER A 247 -15.72 -8.12 10.33
CA SER A 247 -15.34 -7.23 9.23
C SER A 247 -13.99 -7.59 8.63
N ASP A 248 -12.97 -7.89 9.44
CA ASP A 248 -11.68 -8.40 8.97
C ASP A 248 -11.86 -9.70 8.18
N MET A 249 -12.71 -10.63 8.68
CA MET A 249 -12.99 -11.87 7.98
C MET A 249 -13.70 -11.68 6.65
N SER A 250 -14.63 -10.73 6.58
CA SER A 250 -15.32 -10.39 5.33
C SER A 250 -14.33 -9.86 4.29
N ILE A 251 -13.46 -8.91 4.66
CA ILE A 251 -12.41 -8.39 3.80
C ILE A 251 -11.48 -9.50 3.33
N TRP A 252 -11.03 -10.35 4.27
CA TRP A 252 -10.15 -11.47 3.99
C TRP A 252 -10.75 -12.42 2.95
N GLN A 253 -11.98 -12.87 3.18
CA GLN A 253 -12.64 -13.86 2.34
C GLN A 253 -13.07 -13.31 0.97
N GLN A 254 -13.61 -12.09 0.96
CA GLN A 254 -14.19 -11.52 -0.27
C GLN A 254 -13.15 -10.88 -1.19
N HIS A 255 -12.05 -10.39 -0.64
CA HIS A 255 -11.12 -9.57 -1.41
C HIS A 255 -9.69 -10.11 -1.43
N ILE A 256 -9.17 -10.52 -0.27
CA ILE A 256 -7.76 -10.90 -0.18
C ILE A 256 -7.53 -12.33 -0.64
N ARG A 257 -8.35 -13.27 -0.17
CA ARG A 257 -8.21 -14.69 -0.50
C ARG A 257 -8.55 -15.01 -1.95
N GLN A 258 -9.32 -14.16 -2.62
CA GLN A 258 -9.68 -14.33 -4.04
C GLN A 258 -8.61 -13.81 -4.99
N LEU A 259 -7.59 -13.12 -4.49
CA LEU A 259 -6.43 -12.79 -5.29
C LEU A 259 -5.76 -14.09 -5.72
N ASP A 260 -5.48 -14.16 -7.02
CA ASP A 260 -5.00 -15.33 -7.74
C ASP A 260 -3.96 -16.18 -6.97
N ASP A 261 -3.97 -17.49 -7.14
CA ASP A 261 -3.05 -18.43 -6.48
C ASP A 261 -1.56 -18.02 -6.59
N GLU A 262 -1.20 -17.29 -7.65
CA GLU A 262 0.15 -16.74 -7.83
C GLU A 262 0.52 -15.67 -6.78
N THR A 263 -0.45 -15.02 -6.13
CA THR A 263 -0.22 -13.99 -5.09
C THR A 263 -0.35 -14.54 -3.68
N GLN A 264 -0.91 -15.72 -3.48
CA GLN A 264 -1.11 -16.32 -2.15
C GLN A 264 0.22 -16.57 -1.41
N HIS A 265 1.31 -16.85 -2.12
CA HIS A 265 2.63 -17.05 -1.53
C HIS A 265 3.27 -15.78 -0.96
N ASN A 266 2.71 -14.60 -1.27
CA ASN A 266 3.22 -13.30 -0.84
C ASN A 266 2.21 -12.56 0.06
N LEU A 267 1.35 -13.30 0.74
CA LEU A 267 0.33 -12.76 1.63
C LEU A 267 0.74 -12.97 3.08
N PHE A 268 0.94 -11.86 3.80
CA PHE A 268 1.35 -11.84 5.19
C PHE A 268 0.27 -11.21 6.05
N ALA A 269 -0.16 -11.89 7.10
CA ALA A 269 -0.98 -11.30 8.15
C ALA A 269 -0.07 -10.83 9.30
N VAL A 270 -0.21 -9.57 9.68
CA VAL A 270 0.60 -8.93 10.73
C VAL A 270 -0.30 -8.47 11.86
N LEU A 271 -0.04 -8.97 13.06
CA LEU A 271 -0.67 -8.48 14.29
C LEU A 271 0.05 -7.22 14.75
N ASN A 272 -0.64 -6.10 14.66
CA ASN A 272 -0.19 -4.80 15.14
C ASN A 272 -0.76 -4.51 16.53
N LYS A 273 -0.30 -3.43 17.19
CA LYS A 273 -0.73 -3.00 18.52
C LYS A 273 -0.53 -4.07 19.61
N ILE A 274 0.53 -4.86 19.50
CA ILE A 274 0.86 -5.86 20.52
C ILE A 274 1.25 -5.25 21.86
N ASP A 275 1.63 -3.97 21.88
CA ASP A 275 1.91 -3.17 23.06
C ASP A 275 0.72 -3.10 24.05
N VAL A 276 -0.52 -3.17 23.54
CA VAL A 276 -1.73 -3.21 24.39
C VAL A 276 -1.86 -4.51 25.22
N LEU A 277 -1.11 -5.55 24.84
CA LEU A 277 -1.08 -6.82 25.59
C LEU A 277 -0.03 -6.80 26.70
N TRP A 278 0.74 -5.70 26.79
CA TRP A 278 1.75 -5.57 27.82
C TRP A 278 1.09 -5.28 29.16
N ASP A 279 1.37 -6.13 30.13
CA ASP A 279 0.89 -6.00 31.50
C ASP A 279 2.09 -6.09 32.44
N ASP A 280 2.45 -4.96 33.03
CA ASP A 280 3.59 -4.86 33.94
C ASP A 280 3.43 -5.74 35.21
N LEU A 281 2.19 -6.13 35.53
CA LEU A 281 1.87 -6.97 36.68
C LEU A 281 1.92 -8.47 36.35
N ALA A 282 1.76 -8.82 35.08
CA ALA A 282 1.65 -10.23 34.69
C ALA A 282 2.99 -10.89 34.31
N GLY A 283 4.05 -10.12 34.14
CA GLY A 283 5.38 -10.59 33.77
C GLY A 283 5.53 -10.98 32.28
N GLU A 284 6.77 -10.96 31.79
CA GLU A 284 7.10 -11.10 30.38
C GLU A 284 6.64 -12.43 29.76
N GLN A 285 6.74 -13.54 30.52
CA GLN A 285 6.33 -14.86 30.05
C GLN A 285 4.83 -14.93 29.74
N PHE A 286 4.00 -14.28 30.54
CA PHE A 286 2.56 -14.21 30.32
C PHE A 286 2.22 -13.41 29.06
N VAL A 287 2.88 -12.27 28.87
CA VAL A 287 2.72 -11.44 27.66
C VAL A 287 3.09 -12.22 26.40
N GLN A 288 4.24 -12.89 26.41
CA GLN A 288 4.69 -13.73 25.27
C GLN A 288 3.71 -14.88 24.99
N HIS A 289 3.17 -15.51 26.04
CA HIS A 289 2.16 -16.55 25.87
C HIS A 289 0.86 -16.00 25.25
N SER A 290 0.40 -14.83 25.71
CA SER A 290 -0.79 -14.17 25.18
C SER A 290 -0.63 -13.79 23.73
N ILE A 291 0.53 -13.22 23.35
CA ILE A 291 0.86 -12.91 21.95
C ILE A 291 0.78 -14.17 21.10
N ARG A 292 1.40 -15.26 21.55
CA ARG A 292 1.41 -16.52 20.82
C ARG A 292 0.03 -17.12 20.65
N GLN A 293 -0.82 -17.07 21.68
CA GLN A 293 -2.22 -17.54 21.59
C GLN A 293 -3.01 -16.75 20.57
N ILE A 294 -2.84 -15.41 20.50
CA ILE A 294 -3.51 -14.57 19.51
C ILE A 294 -2.99 -14.88 18.11
N GLN A 295 -1.69 -15.08 17.93
CA GLN A 295 -1.10 -15.49 16.65
C GLN A 295 -1.69 -16.82 16.17
N GLU A 296 -1.72 -17.85 17.04
CA GLU A 296 -2.27 -19.18 16.72
C GLU A 296 -3.77 -19.12 16.39
N SER A 297 -4.54 -18.34 17.14
CA SER A 297 -5.96 -18.12 16.88
C SER A 297 -6.19 -17.42 15.54
N THR A 298 -5.44 -16.35 15.26
CA THR A 298 -5.52 -15.59 14.02
C THR A 298 -5.14 -16.44 12.81
N ALA A 299 -4.02 -17.16 12.89
CA ALA A 299 -3.55 -18.04 11.80
C ALA A 299 -4.60 -19.11 11.47
N ARG A 300 -5.20 -19.71 12.52
CA ARG A 300 -6.27 -20.73 12.35
C ARG A 300 -7.52 -20.14 11.68
N GLN A 301 -7.94 -18.94 12.08
CA GLN A 301 -9.12 -18.26 11.49
C GLN A 301 -8.88 -17.87 10.03
N LEU A 302 -7.69 -17.40 9.70
CA LEU A 302 -7.34 -16.99 8.34
C LEU A 302 -6.91 -18.17 7.44
N GLY A 303 -6.63 -19.34 8.02
CA GLY A 303 -6.10 -20.49 7.29
C GLY A 303 -4.66 -20.30 6.82
N LEU A 304 -3.84 -19.57 7.61
CA LEU A 304 -2.43 -19.32 7.35
C LEU A 304 -1.52 -20.16 8.23
N ALA A 305 -0.27 -20.37 7.78
CA ALA A 305 0.80 -20.91 8.61
C ALA A 305 1.35 -19.80 9.54
N ILE A 306 1.91 -20.22 10.68
CA ILE A 306 2.63 -19.31 11.59
C ILE A 306 4.10 -19.41 11.22
N GLU A 307 4.74 -18.28 10.96
CA GLU A 307 6.19 -18.16 10.78
C GLU A 307 6.89 -17.67 12.04
#